data_df314c1af42fa6b8c5449be33fc0ea56
#
_entry.id   df314c1af42fa6b8c5449be33fc0ea56
#
_cell.length_a   1.000
_cell.length_b   1.000
_cell.length_c   1.000
_cell.angle_alpha   90.00
_cell.angle_beta   90.00
_cell.angle_gamma   90.00
#
_symmetry.space_group_name_H-M   'P 1'
#
loop_
_entity.id
_entity.type
_entity.pdbx_description
1 polymer ?
#
loop_
_entity_poly.entity_id
_entity_poly.type
_entity_poly.pdbx_seq_one_letter_code
_entity_poly.pdbx_strand_id
1 'polypeptide(L)'
;MNLLDEEAFQKSLKRGGRSPSAAKRVIAQVATYEQYLREQRNRKEPDRASPEDLEAFVSHVEAERKGAAKKYLHGIRYYYEYTSKNEMRSLAAGLRKQRIKQTPFPLKDFRKINPKHVEKLEALGIRNANQMLEASKTRRKREELVARTGIPAEAILELVKLSDLTRIFGVKSIRARLYYDAGIDTVNKMAKWNPNKLRTMLIDFVKRTGFNGIAPLPKEAEFTVKEAQRLPKIIEY
;
A
#
# COMPACT_ATOMS: atom_id res chain seq x y z
N MET A 1 24.45 -8.43 -15.64
CA MET A 1 24.00 -7.17 -16.32
C MET A 1 25.24 -6.48 -16.84
N ASN A 2 25.26 -6.11 -18.12
CA ASN A 2 26.43 -5.45 -18.68
C ASN A 2 26.56 -4.07 -18.02
N LEU A 3 27.78 -3.62 -17.66
CA LEU A 3 28.03 -2.35 -16.96
C LEU A 3 27.36 -1.12 -17.62
N LEU A 4 27.24 -1.13 -18.95
CA LEU A 4 26.56 -0.10 -19.73
C LEU A 4 25.03 -0.05 -19.48
N ASP A 5 24.40 -1.21 -19.24
CA ASP A 5 22.97 -1.30 -18.97
C ASP A 5 22.65 -0.91 -17.53
N GLU A 6 23.58 -1.13 -16.58
CA GLU A 6 23.41 -0.74 -15.19
C GLU A 6 23.34 0.77 -15.01
N GLU A 7 24.23 1.53 -15.66
CA GLU A 7 24.20 3.00 -15.60
C GLU A 7 22.93 3.57 -16.22
N ALA A 8 22.50 3.05 -17.37
CA ALA A 8 21.28 3.49 -18.02
C ALA A 8 20.05 3.18 -17.17
N PHE A 9 20.00 1.99 -16.58
CA PHE A 9 18.94 1.59 -15.65
C PHE A 9 18.94 2.49 -14.40
N GLN A 10 20.10 2.77 -13.80
CA GLN A 10 20.23 3.68 -12.66
C GLN A 10 19.72 5.09 -12.99
N LYS A 11 20.08 5.62 -14.17
CA LYS A 11 19.60 6.92 -14.66
C LYS A 11 18.08 6.91 -14.83
N SER A 12 17.50 5.83 -15.36
CA SER A 12 16.05 5.66 -15.49
C SER A 12 15.35 5.67 -14.13
N LEU A 13 15.87 4.95 -13.14
CA LEU A 13 15.33 4.93 -11.78
C LEU A 13 15.33 6.32 -11.12
N LYS A 14 16.43 7.09 -11.31
CA LYS A 14 16.53 8.47 -10.81
C LYS A 14 15.54 9.41 -11.50
N ARG A 15 15.38 9.32 -12.82
CA ARG A 15 14.35 10.08 -13.58
C ARG A 15 12.94 9.74 -13.10
N GLY A 16 12.70 8.49 -12.70
CA GLY A 16 11.45 8.05 -12.05
C GLY A 16 11.29 8.51 -10.59
N GLY A 17 12.14 9.43 -10.10
CA GLY A 17 12.04 10.03 -8.76
C GLY A 17 12.61 9.17 -7.62
N ARG A 18 13.46 8.18 -7.92
CA ARG A 18 14.12 7.36 -6.89
C ARG A 18 15.35 8.07 -6.34
N SER A 19 15.50 8.04 -5.00
CA SER A 19 16.75 8.49 -4.38
C SER A 19 17.92 7.61 -4.80
N PRO A 20 19.18 8.11 -4.76
CA PRO A 20 20.35 7.31 -5.11
C PRO A 20 20.46 5.99 -4.33
N SER A 21 20.14 6.01 -3.04
CA SER A 21 20.15 4.81 -2.20
C SER A 21 19.04 3.81 -2.57
N ALA A 22 17.86 4.29 -2.97
CA ALA A 22 16.79 3.43 -3.44
C ALA A 22 17.14 2.80 -4.80
N ALA A 23 17.75 3.56 -5.71
CA ALA A 23 18.22 3.04 -7.01
C ALA A 23 19.29 1.94 -6.82
N LYS A 24 20.29 2.16 -5.97
CA LYS A 24 21.30 1.14 -5.63
C LYS A 24 20.67 -0.15 -5.10
N ARG A 25 19.66 -0.04 -4.20
CA ARG A 25 18.95 -1.23 -3.69
C ARG A 25 18.20 -2.00 -4.79
N VAL A 26 17.56 -1.29 -5.71
CA VAL A 26 16.86 -1.91 -6.84
C VAL A 26 17.85 -2.67 -7.72
N ILE A 27 18.99 -2.07 -8.04
CA ILE A 27 20.05 -2.71 -8.84
C ILE A 27 20.57 -3.96 -8.14
N ALA A 28 20.91 -3.90 -6.86
CA ALA A 28 21.36 -5.06 -6.09
C ALA A 28 20.34 -6.21 -6.07
N GLN A 29 19.05 -5.89 -6.06
CA GLN A 29 17.97 -6.89 -6.12
C GLN A 29 17.94 -7.59 -7.50
N VAL A 30 18.17 -6.86 -8.57
CA VAL A 30 18.25 -7.43 -9.92
C VAL A 30 19.53 -8.25 -10.09
N ALA A 31 20.68 -7.77 -9.59
CA ALA A 31 21.94 -8.49 -9.65
C ALA A 31 21.86 -9.87 -8.97
N THR A 32 21.13 -9.99 -7.84
CA THR A 32 20.91 -11.30 -7.20
C THR A 32 20.11 -12.24 -8.11
N TYR A 33 19.11 -11.73 -8.82
CA TYR A 33 18.35 -12.54 -9.78
C TYR A 33 19.20 -12.95 -10.98
N GLU A 34 19.99 -12.03 -11.52
CA GLU A 34 20.92 -12.31 -12.60
C GLU A 34 21.96 -13.40 -12.20
N GLN A 35 22.52 -13.31 -11.00
CA GLN A 35 23.44 -14.31 -10.48
C GLN A 35 22.77 -15.69 -10.44
N TYR A 36 21.55 -15.78 -9.91
CA TYR A 36 20.78 -17.03 -9.91
C TYR A 36 20.59 -17.60 -11.32
N LEU A 37 20.22 -16.77 -12.30
CA LEU A 37 20.04 -17.19 -13.68
C LEU A 37 21.35 -17.74 -14.30
N ARG A 38 22.48 -17.10 -14.00
CA ARG A 38 23.79 -17.57 -14.45
C ARG A 38 24.19 -18.91 -13.87
N GLU A 39 23.93 -19.10 -12.58
CA GLU A 39 24.37 -20.30 -11.86
C GLU A 39 23.41 -21.47 -12.06
N GLN A 40 22.10 -21.22 -12.10
CA GLN A 40 21.06 -22.26 -12.01
C GLN A 40 20.21 -22.41 -13.28
N ARG A 41 20.39 -21.51 -14.27
CA ARG A 41 19.53 -21.43 -15.47
C ARG A 41 20.34 -21.23 -16.76
N ASN A 42 21.38 -22.06 -16.96
CA ASN A 42 22.18 -22.09 -18.17
C ASN A 42 22.73 -20.71 -18.59
N ARG A 43 23.22 -19.94 -17.64
CA ARG A 43 23.79 -18.59 -17.87
C ARG A 43 22.83 -17.62 -18.58
N LYS A 44 21.53 -17.80 -18.40
CA LYS A 44 20.54 -16.85 -18.95
C LYS A 44 20.74 -15.45 -18.39
N GLU A 45 20.47 -14.48 -19.23
CA GLU A 45 20.36 -13.08 -18.80
C GLU A 45 18.92 -12.76 -18.41
N PRO A 46 18.65 -11.77 -17.53
CA PRO A 46 17.31 -11.38 -17.14
C PRO A 46 16.37 -11.07 -18.31
N ASP A 47 16.90 -10.51 -19.40
CA ASP A 47 16.13 -10.22 -20.62
C ASP A 47 15.62 -11.47 -21.35
N ARG A 48 16.28 -12.59 -21.17
CA ARG A 48 15.93 -13.87 -21.80
C ARG A 48 15.26 -14.84 -20.85
N ALA A 49 15.01 -14.40 -19.61
CA ALA A 49 14.34 -15.22 -18.62
C ALA A 49 12.86 -15.40 -18.97
N SER A 50 12.37 -16.62 -18.77
CA SER A 50 10.95 -16.96 -18.91
C SER A 50 10.18 -16.78 -17.60
N PRO A 51 8.83 -16.84 -17.62
CA PRO A 51 8.01 -16.91 -16.42
C PRO A 51 8.45 -18.00 -15.44
N GLU A 52 8.77 -19.19 -15.94
CA GLU A 52 9.20 -20.34 -15.13
C GLU A 52 10.56 -20.09 -14.45
N ASP A 53 11.45 -19.34 -15.09
CA ASP A 53 12.74 -18.95 -14.51
C ASP A 53 12.53 -18.01 -13.31
N LEU A 54 11.58 -17.08 -13.41
CA LEU A 54 11.25 -16.17 -12.31
C LEU A 54 10.56 -16.91 -11.15
N GLU A 55 9.66 -17.83 -11.44
CA GLU A 55 9.00 -18.65 -10.42
C GLU A 55 9.98 -19.58 -9.72
N ALA A 56 10.91 -20.18 -10.45
CA ALA A 56 11.97 -20.99 -9.90
C ALA A 56 12.93 -20.18 -9.01
N PHE A 57 13.28 -18.95 -9.42
CA PHE A 57 14.03 -18.03 -8.56
C PHE A 57 13.29 -17.74 -7.26
N VAL A 58 11.98 -17.48 -7.34
CA VAL A 58 11.15 -17.27 -6.16
C VAL A 58 11.17 -18.48 -5.23
N SER A 59 11.02 -19.68 -5.77
CA SER A 59 11.05 -20.92 -5.02
C SER A 59 12.42 -21.15 -4.36
N HIS A 60 13.50 -20.88 -5.10
CA HIS A 60 14.87 -20.97 -4.59
C HIS A 60 15.10 -20.04 -3.39
N VAL A 61 14.72 -18.76 -3.52
CA VAL A 61 14.90 -17.76 -2.45
C VAL A 61 14.02 -18.07 -1.23
N GLU A 62 12.89 -18.73 -1.43
CA GLU A 62 11.93 -19.07 -0.36
C GLU A 62 12.15 -20.45 0.26
N ALA A 63 13.09 -21.24 -0.24
CA ALA A 63 13.44 -22.52 0.35
C ALA A 63 13.85 -22.40 1.82
N GLU A 64 14.61 -21.35 2.14
CA GLU A 64 15.05 -21.09 3.51
C GLU A 64 14.04 -20.26 4.31
N ARG A 65 13.37 -19.27 3.66
CA ARG A 65 12.49 -18.33 4.34
C ARG A 65 11.32 -17.91 3.45
N LYS A 66 10.12 -18.38 3.77
CA LYS A 66 8.88 -17.99 3.11
C LYS A 66 8.69 -16.46 3.08
N GLY A 67 8.42 -15.91 1.91
CA GLY A 67 8.19 -14.49 1.68
C GLY A 67 9.47 -13.66 1.51
N ALA A 68 10.66 -14.29 1.51
CA ALA A 68 11.93 -13.60 1.28
C ALA A 68 12.02 -13.00 -0.13
N ALA A 69 11.39 -13.62 -1.12
CA ALA A 69 11.41 -13.18 -2.52
C ALA A 69 10.79 -11.79 -2.75
N LYS A 70 9.89 -11.31 -1.86
CA LYS A 70 9.20 -10.02 -2.04
C LYS A 70 10.13 -8.82 -2.26
N LYS A 71 11.32 -8.82 -1.65
CA LYS A 71 12.31 -7.74 -1.80
C LYS A 71 12.93 -7.76 -3.19
N TYR A 72 13.29 -8.92 -3.70
CA TYR A 72 13.89 -9.09 -5.03
C TYR A 72 12.88 -8.80 -6.13
N LEU A 73 11.65 -9.32 -5.99
CA LEU A 73 10.54 -9.04 -6.92
C LEU A 73 10.22 -7.55 -7.05
N HIS A 74 10.56 -6.73 -6.03
CA HIS A 74 10.47 -5.28 -6.14
C HIS A 74 11.43 -4.73 -7.20
N GLY A 75 12.70 -5.11 -7.16
CA GLY A 75 13.71 -4.67 -8.13
C GLY A 75 13.48 -5.26 -9.53
N ILE A 76 13.19 -6.56 -9.59
CA ILE A 76 12.90 -7.28 -10.83
C ILE A 76 11.74 -6.63 -11.60
N ARG A 77 10.68 -6.21 -10.90
CA ARG A 77 9.57 -5.48 -11.52
C ARG A 77 10.01 -4.17 -12.18
N TYR A 78 10.91 -3.38 -11.53
CA TYR A 78 11.45 -2.15 -12.11
C TYR A 78 12.35 -2.42 -13.30
N TYR A 79 13.12 -3.50 -13.27
CA TYR A 79 13.95 -3.91 -14.40
C TYR A 79 13.08 -4.25 -15.62
N TYR A 80 12.04 -5.06 -15.45
CA TYR A 80 11.12 -5.39 -16.55
C TYR A 80 10.25 -4.21 -17.01
N GLU A 81 10.00 -3.23 -16.15
CA GLU A 81 9.40 -1.95 -16.55
C GLU A 81 10.35 -1.15 -17.44
N TYR A 82 11.63 -1.11 -17.09
CA TYR A 82 12.69 -0.43 -17.85
C TYR A 82 12.92 -1.09 -19.22
N THR A 83 12.96 -2.41 -19.28
CA THR A 83 13.15 -3.18 -20.52
C THR A 83 11.85 -3.40 -21.30
N SER A 84 10.73 -2.78 -20.89
CA SER A 84 9.42 -2.87 -21.54
C SER A 84 8.84 -4.29 -21.62
N LYS A 85 9.30 -5.22 -20.78
CA LYS A 85 8.80 -6.60 -20.69
C LYS A 85 7.54 -6.67 -19.83
N ASN A 86 6.40 -6.23 -20.38
CA ASN A 86 5.15 -6.03 -19.63
C ASN A 86 4.60 -7.30 -18.97
N GLU A 87 4.72 -8.45 -19.61
CA GLU A 87 4.29 -9.74 -19.06
C GLU A 87 5.09 -10.09 -17.81
N MET A 88 6.42 -10.09 -17.90
CA MET A 88 7.32 -10.37 -16.79
C MET A 88 7.17 -9.35 -15.65
N ARG A 89 6.95 -8.07 -15.98
CA ARG A 89 6.64 -7.03 -15.01
C ARG A 89 5.36 -7.35 -14.23
N SER A 90 4.32 -7.78 -14.94
CA SER A 90 3.01 -8.12 -14.35
C SER A 90 3.12 -9.37 -13.48
N LEU A 91 3.85 -10.39 -13.92
CA LEU A 91 4.14 -11.59 -13.15
C LEU A 91 4.91 -11.24 -11.85
N ALA A 92 6.00 -10.50 -11.95
CA ALA A 92 6.77 -10.06 -10.78
C ALA A 92 5.92 -9.25 -9.78
N ALA A 93 5.04 -8.38 -10.28
CA ALA A 93 4.12 -7.62 -9.45
C ALA A 93 3.08 -8.52 -8.76
N GLY A 94 2.52 -9.50 -9.45
CA GLY A 94 1.57 -10.49 -8.94
C GLY A 94 2.19 -11.36 -7.86
N LEU A 95 3.33 -11.97 -8.16
CA LEU A 95 4.10 -12.78 -7.21
C LEU A 95 4.49 -11.99 -5.94
N ARG A 96 4.87 -10.71 -6.10
CA ARG A 96 5.18 -9.84 -4.97
C ARG A 96 3.94 -9.54 -4.13
N LYS A 97 2.78 -9.26 -4.77
CA LYS A 97 1.52 -8.97 -4.08
C LYS A 97 1.08 -10.12 -3.17
N GLN A 98 1.21 -11.36 -3.62
CA GLN A 98 0.91 -12.56 -2.84
C GLN A 98 1.77 -12.69 -1.57
N ARG A 99 2.96 -12.09 -1.56
CA ARG A 99 3.95 -12.15 -0.46
C ARG A 99 3.94 -10.95 0.48
N ILE A 100 3.17 -9.93 0.16
CA ILE A 100 2.96 -8.77 1.03
C ILE A 100 1.82 -9.11 1.99
N LYS A 101 2.17 -9.50 3.23
CA LYS A 101 1.19 -9.47 4.32
C LYS A 101 0.89 -8.00 4.63
N GLN A 102 -0.32 -7.56 4.35
CA GLN A 102 -0.78 -6.28 4.89
C GLN A 102 -0.96 -6.46 6.39
N THR A 103 -0.08 -5.85 7.17
CA THR A 103 -0.30 -5.74 8.61
C THR A 103 -1.45 -4.76 8.80
N PRO A 104 -2.54 -5.17 9.45
CA PRO A 104 -3.68 -4.27 9.72
C PRO A 104 -3.21 -3.03 10.46
N PHE A 105 -3.74 -1.87 10.10
CA PHE A 105 -3.33 -0.59 10.67
C PHE A 105 -3.76 -0.52 12.15
N PRO A 106 -2.84 -0.26 13.11
CA PRO A 106 -3.17 -0.17 14.53
C PRO A 106 -4.06 1.04 14.82
N LEU A 107 -5.08 0.90 15.68
CA LEU A 107 -5.99 2.01 16.03
C LEU A 107 -5.24 3.15 16.72
N LYS A 108 -4.28 2.84 17.56
CA LYS A 108 -3.45 3.82 18.29
C LYS A 108 -2.62 4.74 17.39
N ASP A 109 -2.39 4.34 16.14
CA ASP A 109 -1.60 5.12 15.18
C ASP A 109 -2.46 6.12 14.39
N PHE A 110 -3.78 6.12 14.56
CA PHE A 110 -4.63 7.15 13.96
C PHE A 110 -4.40 8.52 14.61
N ARG A 111 -4.28 9.54 13.76
CA ARG A 111 -4.14 10.93 14.22
C ARG A 111 -5.44 11.47 14.80
N LYS A 112 -5.33 12.34 15.82
CA LYS A 112 -6.44 13.05 16.47
C LYS A 112 -7.51 12.14 17.07
N ILE A 113 -7.15 10.92 17.45
CA ILE A 113 -8.03 10.02 18.19
C ILE A 113 -7.69 10.10 19.67
N ASN A 114 -8.73 10.09 20.52
CA ASN A 114 -8.55 10.03 21.97
C ASN A 114 -7.94 8.67 22.39
N PRO A 115 -6.75 8.66 23.01
CA PRO A 115 -6.09 7.41 23.40
C PRO A 115 -6.95 6.54 24.35
N LYS A 116 -7.74 7.16 25.23
CA LYS A 116 -8.64 6.44 26.16
C LYS A 116 -9.72 5.63 25.41
N HIS A 117 -10.16 6.08 24.22
CA HIS A 117 -11.07 5.31 23.39
C HIS A 117 -10.40 4.07 22.83
N VAL A 118 -9.13 4.20 22.40
CA VAL A 118 -8.33 3.08 21.89
C VAL A 118 -8.10 2.04 23.00
N GLU A 119 -7.72 2.47 24.21
CA GLU A 119 -7.52 1.59 25.37
C GLU A 119 -8.77 0.77 25.68
N LYS A 120 -9.97 1.41 25.69
CA LYS A 120 -11.24 0.70 25.90
C LYS A 120 -11.55 -0.33 24.82
N LEU A 121 -11.22 -0.02 23.54
CA LEU A 121 -11.38 -0.96 22.42
C LEU A 121 -10.38 -2.10 22.50
N GLU A 122 -9.12 -1.80 22.86
CA GLU A 122 -8.07 -2.81 23.06
C GLU A 122 -8.42 -3.80 24.18
N ALA A 123 -9.08 -3.36 25.25
CA ALA A 123 -9.60 -4.22 26.30
C ALA A 123 -10.64 -5.23 25.78
N LEU A 124 -11.34 -4.92 24.69
CA LEU A 124 -12.25 -5.81 23.98
C LEU A 124 -11.57 -6.61 22.85
N GLY A 125 -10.23 -6.55 22.73
CA GLY A 125 -9.47 -7.21 21.68
C GLY A 125 -9.47 -6.47 20.33
N ILE A 126 -10.02 -5.26 20.24
CA ILE A 126 -10.10 -4.46 19.01
C ILE A 126 -8.90 -3.52 18.95
N ARG A 127 -7.80 -3.97 18.32
CA ARG A 127 -6.48 -3.29 18.30
C ARG A 127 -6.14 -2.66 16.96
N ASN A 128 -6.81 -3.04 15.89
CA ASN A 128 -6.48 -2.62 14.54
C ASN A 128 -7.72 -2.36 13.67
N ALA A 129 -7.50 -1.70 12.54
CA ALA A 129 -8.56 -1.30 11.62
C ALA A 129 -9.45 -2.47 11.15
N ASN A 130 -8.87 -3.65 10.86
CA ASN A 130 -9.66 -4.80 10.42
C ASN A 130 -10.61 -5.29 11.52
N GLN A 131 -10.12 -5.40 12.77
CA GLN A 131 -10.93 -5.78 13.91
C GLN A 131 -12.00 -4.73 14.19
N MET A 132 -11.68 -3.43 14.04
CA MET A 132 -12.66 -2.35 14.18
C MET A 132 -13.77 -2.48 13.15
N LEU A 133 -13.45 -2.72 11.87
CA LEU A 133 -14.45 -2.92 10.82
C LEU A 133 -15.33 -4.14 11.08
N GLU A 134 -14.75 -5.28 11.51
CA GLU A 134 -15.53 -6.48 11.84
C GLU A 134 -16.50 -6.26 13.01
N ALA A 135 -16.04 -5.56 14.05
CA ALA A 135 -16.84 -5.27 15.25
C ALA A 135 -17.92 -4.19 15.03
N SER A 136 -17.89 -3.48 13.88
CA SER A 136 -18.73 -2.29 13.66
C SER A 136 -19.41 -2.24 12.28
N LYS A 137 -19.52 -3.39 11.59
CA LYS A 137 -20.06 -3.49 10.22
C LYS A 137 -21.44 -2.88 10.05
N THR A 138 -22.31 -3.05 11.04
CA THR A 138 -23.70 -2.60 11.01
C THR A 138 -23.96 -1.53 12.08
N ARG A 139 -25.03 -0.77 11.91
CA ARG A 139 -25.45 0.21 12.91
C ARG A 139 -25.63 -0.44 14.28
N ARG A 140 -26.33 -1.58 14.37
CA ARG A 140 -26.55 -2.31 15.61
C ARG A 140 -25.23 -2.68 16.31
N LYS A 141 -24.24 -3.19 15.58
CA LYS A 141 -22.93 -3.50 16.17
C LYS A 141 -22.20 -2.27 16.72
N ARG A 142 -22.36 -1.10 16.10
CA ARG A 142 -21.81 0.14 16.64
C ARG A 142 -22.51 0.58 17.92
N GLU A 143 -23.85 0.45 17.99
CA GLU A 143 -24.62 0.71 19.18
C GLU A 143 -24.22 -0.24 20.34
N GLU A 144 -23.99 -1.52 20.05
CA GLU A 144 -23.46 -2.49 21.02
C GLU A 144 -22.06 -2.09 21.54
N LEU A 145 -21.17 -1.59 20.66
CA LEU A 145 -19.85 -1.08 21.07
C LEU A 145 -19.97 0.16 21.97
N VAL A 146 -20.86 1.10 21.64
CA VAL A 146 -21.16 2.27 22.49
C VAL A 146 -21.59 1.82 23.88
N ALA A 147 -22.56 0.91 23.98
CA ALA A 147 -23.06 0.41 25.24
C ALA A 147 -21.98 -0.29 26.08
N ARG A 148 -21.12 -1.08 25.45
CA ARG A 148 -20.07 -1.84 26.14
C ARG A 148 -18.87 -1.00 26.58
N THR A 149 -18.54 0.06 25.83
CA THR A 149 -17.33 0.84 26.06
C THR A 149 -17.59 2.20 26.69
N GLY A 150 -18.82 2.73 26.59
CA GLY A 150 -19.14 4.12 26.93
C GLY A 150 -18.38 5.13 26.05
N ILE A 151 -17.92 4.74 24.87
CA ILE A 151 -17.34 5.65 23.89
C ILE A 151 -18.49 6.32 23.13
N PRO A 152 -18.46 7.66 22.93
CA PRO A 152 -19.50 8.34 22.14
C PRO A 152 -19.68 7.74 20.75
N ALA A 153 -20.92 7.70 20.28
CA ALA A 153 -21.27 7.11 18.98
C ALA A 153 -20.49 7.75 17.81
N GLU A 154 -20.29 9.06 17.87
CA GLU A 154 -19.53 9.82 16.88
C GLU A 154 -18.05 9.38 16.84
N ALA A 155 -17.46 9.12 18.00
CA ALA A 155 -16.06 8.67 18.09
C ALA A 155 -15.90 7.21 17.58
N ILE A 156 -16.88 6.34 17.85
CA ILE A 156 -16.94 5.01 17.24
C ILE A 156 -17.05 5.14 15.72
N LEU A 157 -17.96 5.96 15.22
CA LEU A 157 -18.16 6.15 13.77
C LEU A 157 -16.92 6.75 13.09
N GLU A 158 -16.24 7.68 13.74
CA GLU A 158 -14.97 8.24 13.26
C GLU A 158 -13.91 7.14 13.08
N LEU A 159 -13.72 6.30 14.09
CA LEU A 159 -12.78 5.18 14.01
C LEU A 159 -13.15 4.17 12.92
N VAL A 160 -14.43 3.89 12.72
CA VAL A 160 -14.91 3.04 11.61
C VAL A 160 -14.55 3.65 10.26
N LYS A 161 -14.83 4.93 10.06
CA LYS A 161 -14.56 5.62 8.80
C LYS A 161 -13.05 5.71 8.49
N LEU A 162 -12.24 6.03 9.49
CA LEU A 162 -10.78 6.01 9.35
C LEU A 162 -10.27 4.60 9.01
N SER A 163 -10.82 3.57 9.67
CA SER A 163 -10.50 2.17 9.40
C SER A 163 -10.90 1.76 7.97
N ASP A 164 -12.07 2.18 7.50
CA ASP A 164 -12.52 1.93 6.12
C ASP A 164 -11.56 2.54 5.10
N LEU A 165 -11.13 3.79 5.30
CA LEU A 165 -10.17 4.46 4.43
C LEU A 165 -8.82 3.74 4.36
N THR A 166 -8.34 3.11 5.44
CA THR A 166 -7.07 2.37 5.44
C THR A 166 -7.09 1.07 4.63
N ARG A 167 -8.26 0.62 4.17
CA ARG A 167 -8.38 -0.49 3.21
C ARG A 167 -7.79 -0.13 1.84
N ILE A 168 -7.79 1.15 1.49
CA ILE A 168 -7.14 1.63 0.27
C ILE A 168 -5.63 1.48 0.44
N PHE A 169 -4.99 0.74 -0.46
CA PHE A 169 -3.56 0.49 -0.38
C PHE A 169 -2.74 1.79 -0.33
N GLY A 170 -1.84 1.90 0.64
CA GLY A 170 -1.00 3.09 0.84
C GLY A 170 -1.65 4.19 1.70
N VAL A 171 -2.95 4.14 1.97
CA VAL A 171 -3.60 5.06 2.91
C VAL A 171 -3.32 4.61 4.34
N LYS A 172 -2.64 5.47 5.09
CA LYS A 172 -2.30 5.29 6.51
C LYS A 172 -2.71 6.55 7.29
N SER A 173 -2.31 6.65 8.54
CA SER A 173 -2.71 7.68 9.51
C SER A 173 -2.91 9.08 8.92
N ILE A 174 -1.86 9.65 8.34
CA ILE A 174 -1.89 11.04 7.81
C ILE A 174 -2.90 11.16 6.66
N ARG A 175 -2.90 10.23 5.72
CA ARG A 175 -3.79 10.25 4.54
C ARG A 175 -5.24 9.95 4.94
N ALA A 176 -5.48 8.99 5.82
CA ALA A 176 -6.82 8.70 6.31
C ALA A 176 -7.41 9.92 7.01
N ARG A 177 -6.63 10.59 7.87
CA ARG A 177 -7.05 11.81 8.55
C ARG A 177 -7.29 12.96 7.59
N LEU A 178 -6.41 13.17 6.60
CA LEU A 178 -6.60 14.20 5.58
C LEU A 178 -7.92 14.01 4.82
N TYR A 179 -8.20 12.81 4.37
CA TYR A 179 -9.42 12.50 3.62
C TYR A 179 -10.66 12.66 4.50
N TYR A 180 -10.61 12.13 5.71
CA TYR A 180 -11.71 12.26 6.68
C TYR A 180 -12.03 13.73 6.97
N ASP A 181 -11.03 14.53 7.36
CA ASP A 181 -11.18 15.95 7.71
C ASP A 181 -11.66 16.77 6.49
N ALA A 182 -11.32 16.36 5.25
CA ALA A 182 -11.78 16.97 4.00
C ALA A 182 -13.17 16.48 3.55
N GLY A 183 -13.87 15.65 4.34
CA GLY A 183 -15.22 15.15 4.04
C GLY A 183 -15.28 13.91 3.15
N ILE A 184 -14.13 13.35 2.78
CA ILE A 184 -14.03 12.09 2.03
C ILE A 184 -13.80 10.96 3.04
N ASP A 185 -14.79 10.70 3.85
CA ASP A 185 -14.69 9.90 5.07
C ASP A 185 -14.94 8.39 4.88
N THR A 186 -15.24 7.94 3.65
CA THR A 186 -15.46 6.52 3.32
C THR A 186 -14.80 6.13 2.00
N VAL A 187 -14.49 4.83 1.83
CA VAL A 187 -14.05 4.25 0.55
C VAL A 187 -15.05 4.54 -0.56
N ASN A 188 -16.34 4.45 -0.27
CA ASN A 188 -17.41 4.68 -1.24
C ASN A 188 -17.47 6.15 -1.74
N LYS A 189 -17.22 7.12 -0.85
CA LYS A 189 -17.07 8.53 -1.27
C LYS A 189 -15.81 8.73 -2.11
N MET A 190 -14.67 8.14 -1.71
CA MET A 190 -13.43 8.21 -2.46
C MET A 190 -13.58 7.67 -3.88
N ALA A 191 -14.28 6.54 -4.05
CA ALA A 191 -14.48 5.88 -5.34
C ALA A 191 -15.22 6.75 -6.38
N LYS A 192 -15.97 7.74 -5.94
CA LYS A 192 -16.76 8.65 -6.80
C LYS A 192 -15.98 9.88 -7.30
N TRP A 193 -14.78 10.10 -6.79
CA TRP A 193 -14.01 11.28 -7.15
C TRP A 193 -13.30 11.15 -8.50
N ASN A 194 -13.21 12.30 -9.22
CA ASN A 194 -12.23 12.44 -10.29
C ASN A 194 -10.85 12.71 -9.65
N PRO A 195 -9.77 12.01 -10.01
CA PRO A 195 -8.45 12.15 -9.39
C PRO A 195 -7.90 13.58 -9.39
N ASN A 196 -8.07 14.31 -10.50
CA ASN A 196 -7.56 15.69 -10.60
C ASN A 196 -8.36 16.64 -9.70
N LYS A 197 -9.70 16.55 -9.72
CA LYS A 197 -10.58 17.35 -8.84
C LYS A 197 -10.33 17.03 -7.36
N LEU A 198 -10.14 15.74 -7.01
CA LEU A 198 -9.75 15.32 -5.68
C LEU A 198 -8.46 16.01 -5.23
N ARG A 199 -7.43 15.97 -6.06
CA ARG A 199 -6.15 16.58 -5.76
C ARG A 199 -6.25 18.09 -5.56
N THR A 200 -6.92 18.81 -6.46
CA THR A 200 -7.12 20.26 -6.35
C THR A 200 -7.82 20.60 -5.03
N MET A 201 -8.92 19.93 -4.73
CA MET A 201 -9.69 20.15 -3.49
C MET A 201 -8.82 19.90 -2.25
N LEU A 202 -7.99 18.84 -2.24
CA LEU A 202 -7.12 18.52 -1.10
C LEU A 202 -5.96 19.52 -0.97
N ILE A 203 -5.43 20.08 -2.06
CA ILE A 203 -4.44 21.17 -2.00
C ILE A 203 -5.06 22.39 -1.34
N ASP A 204 -6.25 22.78 -1.77
CA ASP A 204 -6.97 23.92 -1.21
C ASP A 204 -7.34 23.70 0.26
N PHE A 205 -7.78 22.48 0.60
CA PHE A 205 -8.06 22.10 1.98
C PHE A 205 -6.82 22.24 2.88
N VAL A 206 -5.68 21.68 2.46
CA VAL A 206 -4.41 21.76 3.22
C VAL A 206 -3.98 23.22 3.42
N LYS A 207 -4.04 24.06 2.36
CA LYS A 207 -3.69 25.47 2.44
C LYS A 207 -4.59 26.24 3.40
N ARG A 208 -5.90 26.05 3.29
CA ARG A 208 -6.91 26.77 4.07
C ARG A 208 -6.91 26.38 5.55
N THR A 209 -6.66 25.10 5.86
CA THR A 209 -6.77 24.57 7.23
C THR A 209 -5.45 24.47 7.98
N GLY A 210 -4.32 24.67 7.30
CA GLY A 210 -3.00 24.41 7.88
C GLY A 210 -2.77 22.94 8.25
N PHE A 211 -3.46 22.00 7.57
CA PHE A 211 -3.33 20.56 7.86
C PHE A 211 -1.86 20.14 7.81
N ASN A 212 -1.37 19.52 8.88
CA ASN A 212 0.01 19.03 8.96
C ASN A 212 0.19 17.74 8.12
N GLY A 213 0.34 17.91 6.82
CA GLY A 213 0.52 16.90 5.80
C GLY A 213 0.40 17.54 4.41
N ILE A 214 0.73 16.78 3.38
CA ILE A 214 0.67 17.24 1.99
C ILE A 214 -0.47 16.56 1.23
N ALA A 215 -1.05 17.26 0.25
CA ALA A 215 -1.97 16.67 -0.71
C ALA A 215 -1.28 15.54 -1.52
N PRO A 216 -2.03 14.56 -2.06
CA PRO A 216 -1.45 13.49 -2.87
C PRO A 216 -0.82 14.02 -4.15
N LEU A 217 0.26 13.37 -4.60
CA LEU A 217 0.79 13.60 -5.94
C LEU A 217 -0.20 13.12 -7.01
N PRO A 218 -0.12 13.59 -8.27
CA PRO A 218 -1.07 13.21 -9.31
C PRO A 218 -1.29 11.70 -9.45
N LYS A 219 -0.20 10.93 -9.56
CA LYS A 219 -0.24 9.45 -9.63
C LYS A 219 -0.77 8.79 -8.37
N GLU A 220 -0.56 9.40 -7.20
CA GLU A 220 -1.11 8.90 -5.92
C GLU A 220 -2.62 9.11 -5.87
N ALA A 221 -3.14 10.25 -6.32
CA ALA A 221 -4.56 10.53 -6.37
C ALA A 221 -5.28 9.56 -7.34
N GLU A 222 -4.71 9.36 -8.53
CA GLU A 222 -5.21 8.40 -9.52
C GLU A 222 -5.26 6.98 -8.94
N PHE A 223 -4.16 6.53 -8.33
CA PHE A 223 -4.07 5.22 -7.72
C PHE A 223 -5.09 5.05 -6.59
N THR A 224 -5.22 6.05 -5.71
CA THR A 224 -6.13 6.01 -4.57
C THR A 224 -7.59 5.86 -5.00
N VAL A 225 -8.04 6.64 -6.00
CA VAL A 225 -9.40 6.54 -6.54
C VAL A 225 -9.63 5.17 -7.20
N LYS A 226 -8.68 4.73 -8.03
CA LYS A 226 -8.77 3.43 -8.72
C LYS A 226 -8.81 2.24 -7.76
N GLU A 227 -8.02 2.28 -6.68
CA GLU A 227 -8.07 1.25 -5.64
C GLU A 227 -9.40 1.31 -4.86
N ALA A 228 -9.91 2.50 -4.54
CA ALA A 228 -11.21 2.64 -3.89
C ALA A 228 -12.37 2.07 -4.72
N GLN A 229 -12.33 2.24 -6.05
CA GLN A 229 -13.34 1.69 -6.98
C GLN A 229 -13.37 0.16 -6.99
N ARG A 230 -12.25 -0.50 -6.65
CA ARG A 230 -12.13 -1.98 -6.64
C ARG A 230 -12.55 -2.59 -5.30
N LEU A 231 -12.67 -1.79 -4.26
CA LEU A 231 -12.97 -2.30 -2.93
C LEU A 231 -14.49 -2.49 -2.75
N PRO A 232 -14.92 -3.66 -2.25
CA PRO A 232 -16.34 -3.90 -1.98
C PRO A 232 -16.83 -3.02 -0.82
N LYS A 233 -18.11 -2.65 -0.85
CA LYS A 233 -18.79 -2.03 0.28
C LYS A 233 -18.97 -3.09 1.38
N ILE A 234 -18.37 -2.85 2.57
CA ILE A 234 -18.42 -3.79 3.69
C ILE A 234 -19.02 -3.19 4.96
N ILE A 235 -19.26 -1.88 4.97
CA ILE A 235 -19.81 -1.14 6.11
C ILE A 235 -21.16 -0.54 5.71
N GLU A 236 -22.14 -0.72 6.57
CA GLU A 236 -23.41 -0.01 6.57
C GLU A 236 -23.25 1.30 7.33
N TYR A 237 -23.44 2.45 6.65
CA TYR A 237 -23.34 3.79 7.25
C TYR A 237 -24.70 4.39 7.54
#